data_96600684a34c1b912489f2d8d5dab789
#
_entry.id   96600684a34c1b912489f2d8d5dab789
#
_cell.length_a   1.000
_cell.length_b   1.000
_cell.length_c   1.000
_cell.angle_alpha   90.00
_cell.angle_beta   90.00
_cell.angle_gamma   90.00
#
_symmetry.space_group_name_H-M   'P 1'
#
loop_
_entity.id
_entity.type
_entity.pdbx_description
1 polymer ?
#
loop_
_entity_poly.entity_id
_entity_poly.type
_entity_poly.pdbx_seq_one_letter_code
_entity_poly.pdbx_strand_id
1 'polypeptide(L)'
;ADLVESNRDTSIAPTKDFWLHANGRWNQANPIPADRSVYNSFAWQDDLIKKDLLAINADLLVKKDANGDQRRLADFWRSALGFEHGPTELPAGLRGVLAKLDEAKTPQALLDASAALYAEGTGSFLGVFASQDKKDETKVALYLWQTGLSLPERAFYFSDEPATKRVRDAFPAHVAKMLGFLGYEAARAQQAGAAVLAFEVKLAEVSLPMVKLRNPDAHYHPMTWAEVDALTPGLRWEAATRRAGAPAVSRVIVGQPDFLKALARI
;
A
#
# COMPACT_ATOMS: atom_id res chain seq x y z
N ALA A 1 28.53 16.02 -19.70
CA ALA A 1 28.13 15.28 -20.91
C ALA A 1 26.62 15.52 -21.12
N ASP A 2 26.21 15.71 -22.37
CA ASP A 2 24.79 15.82 -22.72
C ASP A 2 24.13 14.44 -22.50
N LEU A 3 23.22 14.38 -21.57
CA LEU A 3 22.53 13.13 -21.20
C LEU A 3 21.75 12.56 -22.39
N VAL A 4 21.21 13.41 -23.26
CA VAL A 4 20.44 12.98 -24.43
C VAL A 4 21.38 12.27 -25.44
N GLU A 5 22.51 12.84 -25.74
CA GLU A 5 23.48 12.25 -26.67
C GLU A 5 24.14 10.99 -26.12
N SER A 6 24.43 10.94 -24.81
CA SER A 6 25.04 9.77 -24.18
C SER A 6 24.12 8.55 -24.15
N ASN A 7 22.80 8.77 -24.11
CA ASN A 7 21.79 7.71 -24.03
C ASN A 7 21.37 7.17 -25.40
N ARG A 8 21.68 7.88 -26.47
CA ARG A 8 21.27 7.56 -27.85
C ARG A 8 22.03 6.36 -28.39
N ASP A 9 21.32 5.41 -28.97
CA ASP A 9 21.88 4.30 -29.75
C ASP A 9 21.76 4.61 -31.25
N THR A 10 22.86 5.14 -31.85
CA THR A 10 22.90 5.50 -33.25
C THR A 10 22.96 4.30 -34.21
N SER A 11 23.17 3.08 -33.72
CA SER A 11 23.11 1.86 -34.52
C SER A 11 21.69 1.50 -34.96
N ILE A 12 20.69 2.05 -34.30
CA ILE A 12 19.26 1.85 -34.59
C ILE A 12 18.73 3.08 -35.31
N ALA A 13 18.18 2.88 -36.51
CA ALA A 13 17.57 3.99 -37.25
C ALA A 13 16.31 4.49 -36.50
N PRO A 14 16.10 5.81 -36.37
CA PRO A 14 14.94 6.36 -35.65
C PRO A 14 13.59 6.01 -36.28
N THR A 15 13.59 5.73 -37.60
CA THR A 15 12.44 5.27 -38.36
C THR A 15 12.08 3.80 -38.09
N LYS A 16 13.05 3.01 -37.56
CA LYS A 16 12.85 1.61 -37.21
C LYS A 16 12.33 1.46 -35.79
N ASP A 17 12.96 2.13 -34.85
CA ASP A 17 12.55 2.14 -33.44
C ASP A 17 13.10 3.44 -32.80
N PHE A 18 12.20 4.43 -32.65
CA PHE A 18 12.61 5.72 -32.11
C PHE A 18 12.96 5.64 -30.62
N TRP A 19 12.26 4.78 -29.85
CA TRP A 19 12.54 4.64 -28.43
C TRP A 19 13.92 4.03 -28.17
N LEU A 20 14.26 2.96 -28.85
CA LEU A 20 15.59 2.35 -28.77
C LEU A 20 16.66 3.27 -29.32
N HIS A 21 16.38 4.00 -30.42
CA HIS A 21 17.31 5.00 -30.92
C HIS A 21 17.65 6.05 -29.85
N ALA A 22 16.64 6.57 -29.17
CA ALA A 22 16.81 7.64 -28.18
C ALA A 22 17.38 7.16 -26.84
N ASN A 23 17.07 5.92 -26.41
CA ASN A 23 17.34 5.43 -25.05
C ASN A 23 18.17 4.15 -25.01
N GLY A 24 18.57 3.57 -26.14
CA GLY A 24 19.16 2.23 -26.21
C GLY A 24 20.41 2.06 -25.36
N ARG A 25 21.34 3.02 -25.38
CA ARG A 25 22.56 2.97 -24.55
C ARG A 25 22.25 3.07 -23.06
N TRP A 26 21.33 3.96 -22.70
CA TRP A 26 20.90 4.04 -21.29
C TRP A 26 20.31 2.72 -20.82
N ASN A 27 19.45 2.12 -21.62
CA ASN A 27 18.79 0.85 -21.29
C ASN A 27 19.79 -0.31 -21.15
N GLN A 28 20.82 -0.36 -22.00
CA GLN A 28 21.89 -1.35 -21.90
C GLN A 28 22.76 -1.16 -20.63
N ALA A 29 23.03 0.10 -20.28
CA ALA A 29 23.83 0.44 -19.09
C ALA A 29 23.06 0.29 -17.77
N ASN A 30 21.71 0.27 -17.81
CA ASN A 30 20.84 0.24 -16.64
C ASN A 30 19.79 -0.87 -16.77
N PRO A 31 20.18 -2.15 -16.69
CA PRO A 31 19.24 -3.27 -16.71
C PRO A 31 18.29 -3.19 -15.50
N ILE A 32 17.09 -3.70 -15.67
CA ILE A 32 16.11 -3.76 -14.58
C ILE A 32 16.66 -4.67 -13.48
N PRO A 33 16.84 -4.17 -12.23
CA PRO A 33 17.25 -4.99 -11.10
C PRO A 33 16.28 -6.15 -10.83
N ALA A 34 16.79 -7.26 -10.30
CA ALA A 34 16.00 -8.47 -10.08
C ALA A 34 14.81 -8.31 -9.09
N ASP A 35 14.89 -7.30 -8.23
CA ASP A 35 13.88 -6.94 -7.24
C ASP A 35 12.86 -5.91 -7.73
N ARG A 36 12.92 -5.52 -9.02
CA ARG A 36 12.05 -4.49 -9.60
C ARG A 36 11.38 -4.97 -10.88
N SER A 37 10.20 -4.43 -11.15
CA SER A 37 9.47 -4.66 -12.40
C SER A 37 9.77 -3.59 -13.47
N VAL A 38 10.34 -2.45 -13.07
CA VAL A 38 10.67 -1.33 -13.95
C VAL A 38 11.91 -0.60 -13.42
N TYR A 39 12.74 -0.14 -14.33
CA TYR A 39 13.86 0.75 -14.02
C TYR A 39 13.91 1.87 -15.05
N ASN A 40 13.79 3.11 -14.59
CA ASN A 40 13.75 4.31 -15.43
C ASN A 40 14.61 5.42 -14.80
N SER A 41 14.68 6.58 -15.44
CA SER A 41 15.47 7.71 -14.95
C SER A 41 15.07 8.18 -13.54
N PHE A 42 13.80 8.06 -13.16
CA PHE A 42 13.35 8.39 -11.80
C PHE A 42 13.86 7.38 -10.78
N ALA A 43 13.75 6.08 -11.08
CA ALA A 43 14.28 5.03 -10.21
C ALA A 43 15.80 5.11 -10.06
N TRP A 44 16.51 5.39 -11.15
CA TRP A 44 17.95 5.63 -11.14
C TRP A 44 18.32 6.85 -10.27
N GLN A 45 17.60 7.96 -10.40
CA GLN A 45 17.81 9.15 -9.59
C GLN A 45 17.51 8.89 -8.10
N ASP A 46 16.45 8.15 -7.81
CA ASP A 46 16.11 7.74 -6.43
C ASP A 46 17.24 6.90 -5.80
N ASP A 47 17.85 5.99 -6.57
CA ASP A 47 18.99 5.20 -6.10
C ASP A 47 20.22 6.07 -5.79
N LEU A 48 20.48 7.10 -6.61
CA LEU A 48 21.56 8.07 -6.32
C LEU A 48 21.26 8.85 -5.03
N ILE A 49 20.04 9.35 -4.87
CA ILE A 49 19.62 10.07 -3.67
C ILE A 49 19.76 9.18 -2.43
N LYS A 50 19.32 7.93 -2.51
CA LYS A 50 19.46 6.97 -1.41
C LYS A 50 20.92 6.73 -1.05
N LYS A 51 21.80 6.60 -2.03
CA LYS A 51 23.24 6.46 -1.81
C LYS A 51 23.82 7.67 -1.09
N ASP A 52 23.45 8.88 -1.51
CA ASP A 52 23.91 10.12 -0.88
C ASP A 52 23.35 10.23 0.57
N LEU A 53 22.09 9.91 0.78
CA LEU A 53 21.47 9.88 2.12
C LEU A 53 22.16 8.86 3.04
N LEU A 54 22.50 7.68 2.52
CA LEU A 54 23.26 6.68 3.30
C LEU A 54 24.65 7.22 3.71
N ALA A 55 25.36 7.90 2.80
CA ALA A 55 26.64 8.50 3.10
C ALA A 55 26.51 9.61 4.16
N ILE A 56 25.55 10.51 4.03
CA ILE A 56 25.27 11.57 5.00
C ILE A 56 24.95 10.98 6.38
N ASN A 57 24.10 9.96 6.46
CA ASN A 57 23.74 9.33 7.70
C ASN A 57 24.93 8.60 8.35
N ALA A 58 25.78 7.95 7.55
CA ALA A 58 27.00 7.32 8.04
C ALA A 58 27.97 8.35 8.67
N ASP A 59 28.16 9.48 8.01
CA ASP A 59 28.97 10.60 8.53
C ASP A 59 28.42 11.16 9.83
N LEU A 60 27.08 11.31 9.92
CA LEU A 60 26.43 11.80 11.14
C LEU A 60 26.60 10.87 12.34
N LEU A 61 26.67 9.55 12.13
CA LEU A 61 26.87 8.59 13.22
C LEU A 61 28.21 8.78 13.95
N VAL A 62 29.24 9.24 13.25
CA VAL A 62 30.60 9.41 13.79
C VAL A 62 30.96 10.87 14.11
N LYS A 63 30.10 11.81 13.77
CA LYS A 63 30.33 13.25 13.95
C LYS A 63 30.30 13.64 15.42
N LYS A 64 31.45 14.09 15.97
CA LYS A 64 31.61 14.42 17.40
C LYS A 64 30.95 15.75 17.80
N ASP A 65 30.93 16.72 16.89
CA ASP A 65 30.43 18.10 17.09
C ASP A 65 29.04 18.32 16.45
N ALA A 66 28.23 17.26 16.35
CA ALA A 66 26.89 17.32 15.79
C ALA A 66 26.01 18.33 16.57
N ASN A 67 25.32 19.23 15.84
CA ASN A 67 24.29 20.11 16.41
C ASN A 67 23.02 19.34 16.80
N GLY A 68 22.00 20.04 17.33
CA GLY A 68 20.77 19.41 17.82
C GLY A 68 20.06 18.56 16.76
N ASP A 69 19.92 19.04 15.52
CA ASP A 69 19.21 18.31 14.46
C ASP A 69 20.06 17.17 13.89
N GLN A 70 21.35 17.40 13.72
CA GLN A 70 22.30 16.37 13.31
C GLN A 70 22.33 15.21 14.32
N ARG A 71 22.25 15.53 15.60
CA ARG A 71 22.19 14.52 16.68
C ARG A 71 20.89 13.73 16.63
N ARG A 72 19.74 14.39 16.44
CA ARG A 72 18.44 13.71 16.27
C ARG A 72 18.45 12.75 15.09
N LEU A 73 18.98 13.17 13.93
CA LEU A 73 19.12 12.32 12.76
C LEU A 73 20.03 11.11 13.02
N ALA A 74 21.19 11.34 13.66
CA ALA A 74 22.10 10.26 14.03
C ALA A 74 21.45 9.26 15.01
N ASP A 75 20.69 9.73 15.98
CA ASP A 75 20.01 8.88 16.96
C ASP A 75 18.86 8.09 16.31
N PHE A 76 18.09 8.72 15.41
CA PHE A 76 17.08 8.02 14.62
C PHE A 76 17.71 6.94 13.75
N TRP A 77 18.78 7.26 13.02
CA TRP A 77 19.48 6.30 12.17
C TRP A 77 20.08 5.15 12.98
N ARG A 78 20.69 5.45 14.14
CA ARG A 78 21.22 4.46 15.06
C ARG A 78 20.14 3.52 15.58
N SER A 79 18.96 4.05 15.88
CA SER A 79 17.82 3.22 16.29
C SER A 79 17.38 2.27 15.18
N ALA A 80 17.36 2.73 13.91
CA ALA A 80 17.02 1.89 12.76
C ALA A 80 18.07 0.78 12.54
N LEU A 81 19.36 1.08 12.63
CA LEU A 81 20.43 0.08 12.52
C LEU A 81 20.39 -0.93 13.69
N GLY A 82 20.01 -0.48 14.89
CA GLY A 82 19.84 -1.35 16.04
C GLY A 82 18.70 -2.36 15.91
N PHE A 83 17.81 -2.18 14.92
CA PHE A 83 16.67 -3.07 14.67
C PHE A 83 17.12 -4.47 14.18
N GLU A 84 18.30 -4.62 13.60
CA GLU A 84 18.86 -5.95 13.26
C GLU A 84 19.00 -6.87 14.48
N HIS A 85 19.11 -6.29 15.67
CA HIS A 85 19.15 -6.97 16.95
C HIS A 85 17.93 -6.65 17.81
N GLY A 86 16.81 -6.30 17.14
CA GLY A 86 15.58 -5.87 17.79
C GLY A 86 14.97 -6.91 18.71
N PRO A 87 13.94 -6.54 19.49
CA PRO A 87 13.33 -7.42 20.47
C PRO A 87 12.82 -8.69 19.79
N THR A 88 13.15 -9.84 20.38
CA THR A 88 12.62 -11.15 19.96
C THR A 88 11.13 -11.31 20.27
N GLU A 89 10.55 -10.38 21.02
CA GLU A 89 9.15 -10.36 21.39
C GLU A 89 8.40 -9.25 20.66
N LEU A 90 7.13 -9.52 20.36
CA LEU A 90 6.23 -8.52 19.79
C LEU A 90 6.12 -7.29 20.70
N PRO A 91 6.23 -6.06 20.16
CA PRO A 91 5.98 -4.84 20.94
C PRO A 91 4.61 -4.86 21.63
N ALA A 92 4.52 -4.33 22.84
CA ALA A 92 3.27 -4.32 23.59
C ALA A 92 2.10 -3.66 22.86
N GLY A 93 2.37 -2.58 22.10
CA GLY A 93 1.36 -1.92 21.25
C GLY A 93 0.79 -2.87 20.20
N LEU A 94 1.64 -3.60 19.49
CA LEU A 94 1.20 -4.57 18.48
C LEU A 94 0.40 -5.73 19.09
N ARG A 95 0.82 -6.24 20.26
CA ARG A 95 0.04 -7.25 20.99
C ARG A 95 -1.38 -6.75 21.33
N GLY A 96 -1.49 -5.50 21.80
CA GLY A 96 -2.78 -4.89 22.12
C GLY A 96 -3.71 -4.76 20.89
N VAL A 97 -3.14 -4.45 19.74
CA VAL A 97 -3.85 -4.38 18.46
C VAL A 97 -4.35 -5.76 18.03
N LEU A 98 -3.49 -6.77 18.07
CA LEU A 98 -3.85 -8.15 17.70
C LEU A 98 -4.93 -8.71 18.61
N ALA A 99 -4.87 -8.43 19.92
CA ALA A 99 -5.91 -8.83 20.86
C ALA A 99 -7.29 -8.25 20.51
N LYS A 100 -7.34 -6.97 20.11
CA LYS A 100 -8.60 -6.34 19.66
C LYS A 100 -9.17 -7.00 18.39
N LEU A 101 -8.30 -7.43 17.46
CA LEU A 101 -8.73 -8.17 16.27
C LEU A 101 -9.26 -9.56 16.64
N ASP A 102 -8.62 -10.26 17.56
CA ASP A 102 -9.08 -11.58 18.05
C ASP A 102 -10.44 -11.50 18.79
N GLU A 103 -10.74 -10.37 19.42
CA GLU A 103 -12.02 -10.10 20.08
C GLU A 103 -13.15 -9.75 19.10
N ALA A 104 -12.83 -9.35 17.86
CA ALA A 104 -13.80 -8.95 16.85
C ALA A 104 -14.57 -10.18 16.31
N LYS A 105 -15.77 -10.43 16.85
CA LYS A 105 -16.62 -11.59 16.49
C LYS A 105 -17.80 -11.24 15.56
N THR A 106 -17.92 -9.98 15.18
CA THR A 106 -18.99 -9.53 14.27
C THR A 106 -18.38 -8.65 13.17
N PRO A 107 -19.02 -8.54 12.00
CA PRO A 107 -18.55 -7.65 10.94
C PRO A 107 -18.38 -6.19 11.41
N GLN A 108 -19.29 -5.68 12.26
CA GLN A 108 -19.15 -4.34 12.82
C GLN A 108 -17.93 -4.22 13.74
N ALA A 109 -17.69 -5.21 14.61
CA ALA A 109 -16.52 -5.20 15.49
C ALA A 109 -15.22 -5.28 14.69
N LEU A 110 -15.20 -6.03 13.59
CA LEU A 110 -14.06 -6.08 12.68
C LEU A 110 -13.81 -4.74 11.97
N LEU A 111 -14.88 -4.08 11.50
CA LEU A 111 -14.79 -2.75 10.91
C LEU A 111 -14.27 -1.72 11.92
N ASP A 112 -14.76 -1.77 13.16
CA ASP A 112 -14.31 -0.89 14.25
C ASP A 112 -12.85 -1.12 14.63
N ALA A 113 -12.41 -2.37 14.71
CA ALA A 113 -11.00 -2.72 14.95
C ALA A 113 -10.10 -2.26 13.79
N SER A 114 -10.55 -2.45 12.54
CA SER A 114 -9.87 -1.95 11.34
C SER A 114 -9.74 -0.43 11.35
N ALA A 115 -10.77 0.28 11.80
CA ALA A 115 -10.74 1.74 11.93
C ALA A 115 -9.73 2.22 12.98
N ALA A 116 -9.63 1.52 14.11
CA ALA A 116 -8.62 1.80 15.13
C ALA A 116 -7.20 1.59 14.62
N LEU A 117 -6.95 0.52 13.85
CA LEU A 117 -5.68 0.26 13.17
C LEU A 117 -5.32 1.35 12.16
N TYR A 118 -6.30 1.79 11.39
CA TYR A 118 -6.12 2.85 10.42
C TYR A 118 -5.67 4.17 11.09
N ALA A 119 -6.24 4.51 12.24
CA ALA A 119 -5.81 5.67 13.03
C ALA A 119 -4.35 5.58 13.49
N GLU A 120 -3.80 4.39 13.64
CA GLU A 120 -2.39 4.13 13.97
C GLU A 120 -1.49 4.00 12.72
N GLY A 121 -2.01 4.32 11.51
CA GLY A 121 -1.25 4.28 10.26
C GLY A 121 -1.15 2.89 9.63
N THR A 122 -1.91 1.90 10.11
CA THR A 122 -1.89 0.55 9.55
C THR A 122 -3.01 0.38 8.54
N GLY A 123 -2.68 -0.13 7.34
CA GLY A 123 -3.68 -0.43 6.31
C GLY A 123 -4.73 -1.43 6.81
N SER A 124 -5.97 -1.27 6.35
CA SER A 124 -7.10 -2.10 6.77
C SER A 124 -8.15 -2.21 5.66
N PHE A 125 -9.31 -2.81 5.97
CA PHE A 125 -10.48 -2.83 5.07
C PHE A 125 -11.18 -1.48 4.94
N LEU A 126 -10.73 -0.46 5.66
CA LEU A 126 -11.27 0.89 5.62
C LEU A 126 -10.46 1.77 4.68
N GLY A 127 -10.90 1.88 3.45
CA GLY A 127 -10.34 2.85 2.49
C GLY A 127 -10.97 4.23 2.70
N VAL A 128 -10.47 5.02 3.63
CA VAL A 128 -10.95 6.38 3.91
C VAL A 128 -9.81 7.38 3.75
N PHE A 129 -10.06 8.49 3.07
CA PHE A 129 -9.10 9.59 2.97
C PHE A 129 -9.81 10.91 2.71
N ALA A 130 -9.18 12.01 3.08
CA ALA A 130 -9.62 13.36 2.75
C ALA A 130 -8.87 13.86 1.51
N SER A 131 -9.59 14.45 0.56
CA SER A 131 -9.01 15.05 -0.64
C SER A 131 -9.88 16.22 -1.10
N GLN A 132 -9.35 17.04 -1.98
CA GLN A 132 -10.11 18.07 -2.66
C GLN A 132 -11.35 17.46 -3.34
N ASP A 133 -12.50 18.10 -3.19
CA ASP A 133 -13.73 17.67 -3.88
C ASP A 133 -13.55 17.86 -5.39
N LYS A 134 -13.80 16.79 -6.15
CA LYS A 134 -13.58 16.79 -7.61
C LYS A 134 -14.58 17.65 -8.40
N LYS A 135 -15.66 18.10 -7.76
CA LYS A 135 -16.69 18.96 -8.38
C LYS A 135 -16.74 20.35 -7.76
N ASP A 136 -16.02 20.56 -6.65
CA ASP A 136 -15.90 21.86 -5.99
C ASP A 136 -14.51 21.99 -5.39
N GLU A 137 -13.57 22.51 -6.15
CA GLU A 137 -12.17 22.63 -5.78
C GLU A 137 -11.91 23.51 -4.53
N THR A 138 -12.90 24.27 -4.10
CA THR A 138 -12.84 25.11 -2.89
C THR A 138 -13.07 24.30 -1.61
N LYS A 139 -13.48 23.03 -1.72
CA LYS A 139 -13.84 22.17 -0.61
C LYS A 139 -12.92 20.95 -0.48
N VAL A 140 -12.79 20.48 0.73
CA VAL A 140 -12.22 19.14 1.02
C VAL A 140 -13.37 18.19 1.32
N ALA A 141 -13.36 17.03 0.72
CA ALA A 141 -14.34 15.97 0.93
C ALA A 141 -13.68 14.74 1.55
N LEU A 142 -14.45 13.96 2.29
CA LEU A 142 -14.07 12.64 2.75
C LEU A 142 -14.49 11.62 1.68
N TYR A 143 -13.61 10.69 1.39
CA TYR A 143 -13.80 9.63 0.40
C TYR A 143 -13.80 8.26 1.05
N LEU A 144 -14.72 7.38 0.62
CA LEU A 144 -14.64 5.93 0.82
C LEU A 144 -14.22 5.27 -0.48
N TRP A 145 -13.25 4.36 -0.41
CA TRP A 145 -12.63 3.77 -1.58
C TRP A 145 -12.38 2.28 -1.41
N GLN A 146 -12.42 1.52 -2.52
CA GLN A 146 -12.06 0.12 -2.50
C GLN A 146 -10.63 -0.08 -1.99
N THR A 147 -10.41 -1.08 -1.13
CA THR A 147 -9.13 -1.40 -0.50
C THR A 147 -9.12 -2.86 -0.03
N GLY A 148 -8.07 -3.28 0.65
CA GLY A 148 -7.99 -4.58 1.33
C GLY A 148 -7.29 -5.67 0.53
N LEU A 149 -6.74 -5.36 -0.67
CA LEU A 149 -5.89 -6.28 -1.41
C LEU A 149 -4.43 -6.11 -0.95
N SER A 150 -3.76 -7.21 -0.62
CA SER A 150 -2.33 -7.21 -0.27
C SER A 150 -1.42 -7.27 -1.49
N LEU A 151 -1.84 -7.94 -2.56
CA LEU A 151 -1.11 -7.93 -3.82
C LEU A 151 -1.35 -6.60 -4.55
N PRO A 152 -0.44 -6.16 -5.45
CA PRO A 152 -0.42 -4.79 -5.98
C PRO A 152 -1.72 -4.31 -6.63
N GLU A 153 -2.45 -5.19 -7.29
CA GLU A 153 -3.75 -4.88 -7.89
C GLU A 153 -4.57 -6.15 -8.18
N ARG A 154 -5.84 -5.94 -8.56
CA ARG A 154 -6.80 -6.99 -8.90
C ARG A 154 -6.25 -8.02 -9.89
N ALA A 155 -5.49 -7.61 -10.90
CA ALA A 155 -4.98 -8.51 -11.93
C ALA A 155 -4.07 -9.60 -11.35
N PHE A 156 -3.35 -9.36 -10.25
CA PHE A 156 -2.49 -10.35 -9.61
C PHE A 156 -3.23 -11.59 -9.11
N TYR A 157 -4.53 -11.48 -8.83
CA TYR A 157 -5.35 -12.60 -8.36
C TYR A 157 -5.86 -13.50 -9.49
N PHE A 158 -5.84 -13.04 -10.76
CA PHE A 158 -6.49 -13.73 -11.87
C PHE A 158 -5.57 -13.99 -13.07
N SER A 159 -4.51 -13.22 -13.24
CA SER A 159 -3.63 -13.32 -14.40
C SER A 159 -2.83 -14.64 -14.40
N ASP A 160 -2.73 -15.26 -15.56
CA ASP A 160 -1.86 -16.43 -15.81
C ASP A 160 -0.47 -16.04 -16.36
N GLU A 161 -0.19 -14.73 -16.41
CA GLU A 161 1.15 -14.26 -16.78
C GLU A 161 2.17 -14.82 -15.77
N PRO A 162 3.29 -15.42 -16.24
CA PRO A 162 4.18 -16.20 -15.37
C PRO A 162 4.76 -15.45 -14.17
N ALA A 163 5.08 -14.16 -14.32
CA ALA A 163 5.62 -13.35 -13.22
C ALA A 163 4.54 -13.08 -12.17
N THR A 164 3.36 -12.69 -12.60
CA THR A 164 2.21 -12.41 -11.74
C THR A 164 1.75 -13.67 -11.00
N LYS A 165 1.69 -14.80 -11.72
CA LYS A 165 1.32 -16.10 -11.14
C LYS A 165 2.31 -16.53 -10.05
N ARG A 166 3.63 -16.37 -10.26
CA ARG A 166 4.64 -16.68 -9.23
C ARG A 166 4.42 -15.90 -7.95
N VAL A 167 4.09 -14.60 -8.04
CA VAL A 167 3.81 -13.76 -6.87
C VAL A 167 2.58 -14.27 -6.13
N ARG A 168 1.48 -14.53 -6.84
CA ARG A 168 0.25 -15.07 -6.25
C ARG A 168 0.48 -16.41 -5.58
N ASP A 169 1.20 -17.33 -6.23
CA ASP A 169 1.45 -18.68 -5.70
C ASP A 169 2.35 -18.64 -4.45
N ALA A 170 3.27 -17.68 -4.35
CA ALA A 170 4.13 -17.48 -3.18
C ALA A 170 3.42 -16.77 -2.00
N PHE A 171 2.33 -16.06 -2.24
CA PHE A 171 1.68 -15.22 -1.25
C PHE A 171 1.19 -15.98 -0.01
N PRO A 172 0.51 -17.15 -0.09
CA PRO A 172 0.09 -17.88 1.10
C PRO A 172 1.24 -18.29 2.03
N ALA A 173 2.38 -18.71 1.45
CA ALA A 173 3.56 -19.07 2.22
C ALA A 173 4.18 -17.84 2.91
N HIS A 174 4.16 -16.69 2.25
CA HIS A 174 4.58 -15.44 2.86
C HIS A 174 3.69 -15.06 4.05
N VAL A 175 2.37 -15.11 3.90
CA VAL A 175 1.40 -14.86 4.99
C VAL A 175 1.65 -15.82 6.15
N ALA A 176 1.83 -17.13 5.86
CA ALA A 176 2.12 -18.11 6.89
C ALA A 176 3.41 -17.79 7.67
N LYS A 177 4.46 -17.35 6.96
CA LYS A 177 5.72 -16.91 7.58
C LYS A 177 5.50 -15.71 8.52
N MET A 178 4.73 -14.71 8.09
CA MET A 178 4.40 -13.54 8.91
C MET A 178 3.59 -13.91 10.15
N LEU A 179 2.62 -14.81 10.02
CA LEU A 179 1.85 -15.34 11.15
C LEU A 179 2.72 -16.16 12.12
N GLY A 180 3.74 -16.87 11.59
CA GLY A 180 4.74 -17.54 12.43
C GLY A 180 5.49 -16.58 13.34
N PHE A 181 5.85 -15.38 12.87
CA PHE A 181 6.44 -14.34 13.71
C PHE A 181 5.49 -13.83 14.81
N LEU A 182 4.17 -13.96 14.59
CA LEU A 182 3.15 -13.66 15.59
C LEU A 182 2.87 -14.83 16.55
N GLY A 183 3.63 -15.94 16.46
CA GLY A 183 3.50 -17.10 17.34
C GLY A 183 2.45 -18.12 16.91
N TYR A 184 1.95 -18.07 15.67
CA TYR A 184 1.04 -19.09 15.16
C TYR A 184 1.78 -20.40 14.94
N GLU A 185 1.16 -21.52 15.33
CA GLU A 185 1.60 -22.86 14.98
C GLU A 185 1.70 -23.03 13.46
N ALA A 186 2.72 -23.77 12.97
CA ALA A 186 3.03 -23.88 11.54
C ALA A 186 1.84 -24.36 10.69
N ALA A 187 1.13 -25.40 11.12
CA ALA A 187 -0.04 -25.90 10.40
C ALA A 187 -1.18 -24.88 10.36
N ARG A 188 -1.45 -24.19 11.46
CA ARG A 188 -2.45 -23.11 11.55
C ARG A 188 -2.06 -21.93 10.67
N ALA A 189 -0.78 -21.55 10.66
CA ALA A 189 -0.27 -20.45 9.84
C ALA A 189 -0.43 -20.75 8.34
N GLN A 190 -0.12 -21.97 7.89
CA GLN A 190 -0.32 -22.40 6.51
C GLN A 190 -1.79 -22.37 6.11
N GLN A 191 -2.67 -22.90 6.95
CA GLN A 191 -4.11 -22.87 6.71
C GLN A 191 -4.64 -21.42 6.62
N ALA A 192 -4.18 -20.56 7.52
CA ALA A 192 -4.55 -19.14 7.50
C ALA A 192 -4.02 -18.41 6.26
N GLY A 193 -2.80 -18.70 5.81
CA GLY A 193 -2.25 -18.15 4.56
C GLY A 193 -3.10 -18.49 3.34
N ALA A 194 -3.56 -19.72 3.23
CA ALA A 194 -4.48 -20.14 2.16
C ALA A 194 -5.84 -19.45 2.29
N ALA A 195 -6.36 -19.31 3.51
CA ALA A 195 -7.64 -18.65 3.77
C ALA A 195 -7.59 -17.15 3.43
N VAL A 196 -6.48 -16.47 3.72
CA VAL A 196 -6.26 -15.05 3.35
C VAL A 196 -6.29 -14.89 1.83
N LEU A 197 -5.56 -15.72 1.07
CA LEU A 197 -5.62 -15.65 -0.39
C LEU A 197 -7.04 -15.90 -0.91
N ALA A 198 -7.76 -16.89 -0.39
CA ALA A 198 -9.13 -17.19 -0.80
C ALA A 198 -10.11 -16.05 -0.48
N PHE A 199 -9.92 -15.36 0.63
CA PHE A 199 -10.69 -14.17 0.98
C PHE A 199 -10.38 -13.00 0.04
N GLU A 200 -9.10 -12.73 -0.22
CA GLU A 200 -8.69 -11.63 -1.09
C GLU A 200 -9.05 -11.87 -2.56
N VAL A 201 -9.14 -13.13 -3.02
CA VAL A 201 -9.71 -13.46 -4.35
C VAL A 201 -11.14 -12.97 -4.44
N LYS A 202 -12.00 -13.25 -3.45
CA LYS A 202 -13.38 -12.75 -3.43
C LYS A 202 -13.44 -11.21 -3.40
N LEU A 203 -12.55 -10.59 -2.66
CA LEU A 203 -12.46 -9.12 -2.61
C LEU A 203 -11.98 -8.55 -3.95
N ALA A 204 -11.04 -9.21 -4.61
CA ALA A 204 -10.55 -8.83 -5.93
C ALA A 204 -11.62 -9.01 -7.03
N GLU A 205 -12.50 -10.02 -6.93
CA GLU A 205 -13.62 -10.21 -7.87
C GLU A 205 -14.52 -8.98 -7.95
N VAL A 206 -14.77 -8.34 -6.80
CA VAL A 206 -15.64 -7.17 -6.68
C VAL A 206 -14.91 -5.82 -6.78
N SER A 207 -13.58 -5.85 -6.81
CA SER A 207 -12.75 -4.67 -7.00
C SER A 207 -12.65 -4.28 -8.47
N LEU A 208 -12.65 -2.99 -8.76
CA LEU A 208 -12.40 -2.49 -10.12
C LEU A 208 -10.91 -2.56 -10.46
N PRO A 209 -10.56 -2.89 -11.71
CA PRO A 209 -9.18 -2.84 -12.18
C PRO A 209 -8.67 -1.39 -12.27
N MET A 210 -7.35 -1.21 -12.10
CA MET A 210 -6.69 0.11 -12.09
C MET A 210 -7.06 1.01 -13.28
N VAL A 211 -7.23 0.44 -14.47
CA VAL A 211 -7.64 1.21 -15.66
C VAL A 211 -9.02 1.86 -15.49
N LYS A 212 -9.95 1.16 -14.86
CA LYS A 212 -11.30 1.68 -14.56
C LYS A 212 -11.27 2.79 -13.50
N LEU A 213 -10.34 2.71 -12.54
CA LEU A 213 -10.21 3.72 -11.47
C LEU A 213 -9.68 5.08 -11.96
N ARG A 214 -9.19 5.16 -13.19
CA ARG A 214 -8.68 6.41 -13.78
C ARG A 214 -9.76 7.41 -14.19
N ASN A 215 -11.01 7.00 -14.28
CA ASN A 215 -12.10 7.91 -14.62
C ASN A 215 -12.67 8.56 -13.34
N PRO A 216 -12.35 9.84 -13.04
CA PRO A 216 -12.77 10.47 -11.80
C PRO A 216 -14.29 10.67 -11.69
N ASP A 217 -14.97 10.87 -12.82
CA ASP A 217 -16.42 11.09 -12.83
C ASP A 217 -17.20 9.81 -12.50
N ALA A 218 -16.69 8.65 -12.91
CA ALA A 218 -17.29 7.36 -12.61
C ALA A 218 -17.16 6.97 -11.12
N HIS A 219 -16.42 7.73 -10.32
CA HIS A 219 -16.14 7.46 -8.90
C HIS A 219 -16.56 8.62 -7.99
N TYR A 220 -17.52 9.42 -8.44
CA TYR A 220 -18.02 10.53 -7.68
C TYR A 220 -19.49 10.30 -7.29
N HIS A 221 -19.71 9.65 -6.16
CA HIS A 221 -21.04 9.34 -5.62
C HIS A 221 -21.17 9.97 -4.23
N PRO A 222 -21.60 11.25 -4.15
CA PRO A 222 -21.82 11.90 -2.86
C PRO A 222 -23.05 11.29 -2.18
N MET A 223 -22.84 10.73 -0.99
CA MET A 223 -23.85 10.04 -0.20
C MET A 223 -23.91 10.57 1.23
N THR A 224 -25.08 10.51 1.86
CA THR A 224 -25.25 10.62 3.29
C THR A 224 -24.80 9.32 3.97
N TRP A 225 -24.49 9.37 5.26
CA TRP A 225 -24.13 8.16 6.00
C TRP A 225 -25.26 7.12 6.04
N ALA A 226 -26.52 7.56 6.08
CA ALA A 226 -27.66 6.65 6.00
C ALA A 226 -27.70 5.89 4.66
N GLU A 227 -27.38 6.55 3.55
CA GLU A 227 -27.28 5.91 2.23
C GLU A 227 -26.10 4.93 2.18
N VAL A 228 -24.95 5.28 2.76
CA VAL A 228 -23.79 4.36 2.85
C VAL A 228 -24.12 3.13 3.69
N ASP A 229 -24.72 3.31 4.86
CA ASP A 229 -25.16 2.21 5.75
C ASP A 229 -26.18 1.31 5.04
N ALA A 230 -27.04 1.88 4.18
CA ALA A 230 -28.00 1.09 3.38
C ALA A 230 -27.33 0.19 2.33
N LEU A 231 -26.12 0.53 1.85
CA LEU A 231 -25.35 -0.35 0.97
C LEU A 231 -24.84 -1.60 1.70
N THR A 232 -24.63 -1.49 3.02
CA THR A 232 -24.00 -2.52 3.86
C THR A 232 -24.83 -2.73 5.14
N PRO A 233 -26.02 -3.34 5.06
CA PRO A 233 -26.88 -3.52 6.22
C PRO A 233 -26.15 -4.19 7.40
N GLY A 234 -26.22 -3.57 8.56
CA GLY A 234 -25.55 -4.06 9.77
C GLY A 234 -24.19 -3.39 10.05
N LEU A 235 -23.64 -2.59 9.11
CA LEU A 235 -22.45 -1.79 9.32
C LEU A 235 -22.79 -0.31 9.54
N ARG A 236 -21.96 0.36 10.35
CA ARG A 236 -22.06 1.80 10.66
C ARG A 236 -20.77 2.49 10.28
N TRP A 237 -20.72 2.98 9.05
CA TRP A 237 -19.50 3.55 8.46
C TRP A 237 -19.10 4.88 9.08
N GLU A 238 -20.07 5.74 9.43
CA GLU A 238 -19.75 7.00 10.10
C GLU A 238 -19.00 6.77 11.41
N ALA A 239 -19.49 5.85 12.25
CA ALA A 239 -18.85 5.52 13.51
C ALA A 239 -17.41 4.99 13.30
N ALA A 240 -17.20 4.12 12.31
CA ALA A 240 -15.90 3.58 11.98
C ALA A 240 -14.94 4.67 11.45
N THR A 241 -15.39 5.52 10.52
CA THR A 241 -14.55 6.61 9.98
C THR A 241 -14.17 7.63 11.07
N ARG A 242 -15.09 7.92 11.99
CA ARG A 242 -14.80 8.77 13.17
C ARG A 242 -13.74 8.16 14.08
N ARG A 243 -13.76 6.84 14.29
CA ARG A 243 -12.71 6.11 15.04
C ARG A 243 -11.36 6.14 14.32
N ALA A 244 -11.36 6.13 12.99
CA ALA A 244 -10.16 6.30 12.16
C ALA A 244 -9.61 7.75 12.17
N GLY A 245 -10.22 8.67 12.93
CA GLY A 245 -9.76 10.06 13.05
C GLY A 245 -10.39 11.02 12.02
N ALA A 246 -11.34 10.57 11.21
CA ALA A 246 -12.00 11.45 10.25
C ALA A 246 -12.87 12.51 10.96
N PRO A 247 -12.97 13.75 10.43
CA PRO A 247 -13.87 14.78 10.96
C PRO A 247 -15.34 14.39 10.79
N ALA A 248 -16.24 15.02 11.56
CA ALA A 248 -17.68 14.92 11.33
C ALA A 248 -18.04 15.62 10.01
N VAL A 249 -18.65 14.87 9.10
CA VAL A 249 -19.15 15.37 7.82
C VAL A 249 -20.56 14.85 7.58
N SER A 250 -21.42 15.64 6.97
CA SER A 250 -22.79 15.22 6.66
C SER A 250 -22.88 14.33 5.41
N ARG A 251 -21.85 14.35 4.59
CA ARG A 251 -21.76 13.62 3.32
C ARG A 251 -20.36 13.09 3.10
N VAL A 252 -20.27 11.97 2.41
CA VAL A 252 -19.02 11.33 2.00
C VAL A 252 -19.11 10.99 0.51
N ILE A 253 -17.99 11.02 -0.20
CA ILE A 253 -17.94 10.57 -1.60
C ILE A 253 -17.57 9.09 -1.62
N VAL A 254 -18.46 8.26 -2.09
CA VAL A 254 -18.21 6.82 -2.27
C VAL A 254 -17.67 6.58 -3.67
N GLY A 255 -16.44 6.11 -3.77
CA GLY A 255 -15.81 5.83 -5.07
C GLY A 255 -16.44 4.65 -5.77
N GLN A 256 -16.68 3.57 -5.06
CA GLN A 256 -17.19 2.31 -5.62
C GLN A 256 -18.35 1.76 -4.77
N PRO A 257 -19.61 2.22 -4.99
CA PRO A 257 -20.75 1.74 -4.22
C PRO A 257 -20.99 0.22 -4.34
N ASP A 258 -20.75 -0.35 -5.52
CA ASP A 258 -20.93 -1.80 -5.73
C ASP A 258 -19.90 -2.64 -4.99
N PHE A 259 -18.67 -2.13 -4.78
CA PHE A 259 -17.68 -2.74 -3.92
C PHE A 259 -18.18 -2.82 -2.46
N LEU A 260 -18.73 -1.73 -1.93
CA LEU A 260 -19.29 -1.72 -0.58
C LEU A 260 -20.45 -2.72 -0.42
N LYS A 261 -21.38 -2.75 -1.40
CA LYS A 261 -22.49 -3.73 -1.39
C LYS A 261 -21.98 -5.17 -1.40
N ALA A 262 -20.93 -5.45 -2.16
CA ALA A 262 -20.35 -6.78 -2.26
C ALA A 262 -19.58 -7.14 -0.98
N LEU A 263 -18.84 -6.21 -0.39
CA LEU A 263 -18.12 -6.40 0.87
C LEU A 263 -19.03 -6.89 2.00
N ALA A 264 -20.27 -6.43 2.05
CA ALA A 264 -21.27 -6.88 3.02
C ALA A 264 -21.68 -8.36 2.88
N ARG A 265 -21.30 -9.02 1.78
CA ARG A 265 -21.68 -10.42 1.46
C ARG A 265 -20.49 -11.40 1.51
N ILE A 266 -19.28 -10.90 1.61
CA ILE A 266 -18.03 -11.65 1.69
C ILE A 266 -17.75 -12.08 3.13
#